data_342c5a7a8d1e8290ac864198ae27819e
#
_entry.id   342c5a7a8d1e8290ac864198ae27819e
#
_cell.length_a   1.000
_cell.length_b   1.000
_cell.length_c   1.000
_cell.angle_alpha   90.00
_cell.angle_beta   90.00
_cell.angle_gamma   90.00
#
_symmetry.space_group_name_H-M   'P 1'
#
loop_
_entity.id
_entity.type
_entity.pdbx_description
1 polymer ?
#
loop_
_entity_poly.entity_id
_entity_poly.type
_entity_poly.pdbx_seq_one_letter_code
_entity_poly.pdbx_strand_id
1 'polypeptide(L)'
;MNIAKYFWDFNEKALRETKKILKDANHPKFVSRMIILLSRCDKPKELFTLISKREFIEIWPKLNRYWLKVANKSDFREWWQTIYEQLLQKYKEQQKEPKGKPSILFIKIGGRIKQARIQKGLSQKKFASTIGMKQPDISKIEKGQKNITLETLIYLAKALNIKKLDLT
;
A
#
# COMPACT_ATOMS: atom_id res chain seq x y z
N MET A 1 -18.76 4.00 -18.34
CA MET A 1 -19.43 2.70 -18.37
C MET A 1 -20.89 2.85 -18.83
N ASN A 2 -21.34 2.01 -19.77
CA ASN A 2 -22.77 1.94 -20.13
C ASN A 2 -23.47 0.96 -19.18
N ILE A 3 -24.13 1.47 -18.13
CA ILE A 3 -24.78 0.62 -17.12
C ILE A 3 -26.06 -0.05 -17.63
N ALA A 4 -26.71 0.47 -18.70
CA ALA A 4 -27.93 -0.12 -19.26
C ALA A 4 -27.72 -1.59 -19.69
N LYS A 5 -26.50 -1.93 -20.12
CA LYS A 5 -26.09 -3.30 -20.46
C LYS A 5 -26.24 -4.28 -19.28
N TYR A 6 -26.06 -3.81 -18.04
CA TYR A 6 -26.09 -4.63 -16.82
C TYR A 6 -27.40 -4.50 -16.03
N PHE A 7 -28.25 -3.55 -16.44
CA PHE A 7 -29.55 -3.28 -15.85
C PHE A 7 -30.66 -3.29 -16.92
N TRP A 8 -30.61 -4.31 -17.78
CA TRP A 8 -31.54 -4.45 -18.91
C TRP A 8 -33.00 -4.60 -18.50
N ASP A 9 -33.24 -5.02 -17.26
CA ASP A 9 -34.54 -5.20 -16.63
C ASP A 9 -35.09 -3.91 -15.98
N PHE A 10 -34.33 -2.80 -16.07
CA PHE A 10 -34.71 -1.51 -15.49
C PHE A 10 -35.30 -0.59 -16.57
N ASN A 11 -36.36 0.13 -16.22
CA ASN A 11 -36.84 1.23 -17.04
C ASN A 11 -35.90 2.44 -16.99
N GLU A 12 -36.08 3.40 -17.90
CA GLU A 12 -35.22 4.59 -18.00
C GLU A 12 -35.12 5.41 -16.71
N LYS A 13 -36.23 5.54 -15.96
CA LYS A 13 -36.24 6.25 -14.68
C LYS A 13 -35.34 5.55 -13.66
N ALA A 14 -35.50 4.23 -13.52
CA ALA A 14 -34.69 3.40 -12.64
C ALA A 14 -33.20 3.38 -13.04
N LEU A 15 -32.90 3.40 -14.35
CA LEU A 15 -31.53 3.51 -14.84
C LEU A 15 -30.89 4.86 -14.47
N ARG A 16 -31.62 5.96 -14.64
CA ARG A 16 -31.15 7.30 -14.25
C ARG A 16 -30.88 7.38 -12.74
N GLU A 17 -31.79 6.85 -11.93
CA GLU A 17 -31.61 6.75 -10.48
C GLU A 17 -30.40 5.88 -10.12
N THR A 18 -30.26 4.70 -10.72
CA THR A 18 -29.16 3.79 -10.48
C THR A 18 -27.80 4.42 -10.82
N LYS A 19 -27.70 5.21 -11.89
CA LYS A 19 -26.47 5.97 -12.21
C LYS A 19 -26.06 6.94 -11.10
N LYS A 20 -27.04 7.60 -10.45
CA LYS A 20 -26.77 8.49 -9.32
C LYS A 20 -26.33 7.71 -8.09
N ILE A 21 -27.05 6.61 -7.78
CA ILE A 21 -26.76 5.74 -6.64
C ILE A 21 -25.34 5.16 -6.71
N LEU A 22 -24.92 4.68 -7.87
CA LEU A 22 -23.61 4.06 -8.06
C LEU A 22 -22.42 5.06 -7.95
N LYS A 23 -22.70 6.35 -7.97
CA LYS A 23 -21.70 7.41 -7.75
C LYS A 23 -21.57 7.85 -6.29
N ASP A 24 -22.49 7.44 -5.43
CA ASP A 24 -22.53 7.79 -4.01
C ASP A 24 -22.45 6.54 -3.14
N ALA A 25 -21.24 6.23 -2.66
CA ALA A 25 -20.99 5.07 -1.81
C ALA A 25 -21.75 5.11 -0.46
N ASN A 26 -22.22 6.29 -0.04
CA ASN A 26 -23.00 6.47 1.20
C ASN A 26 -24.51 6.28 0.99
N HIS A 27 -24.96 6.23 -0.27
CA HIS A 27 -26.37 6.05 -0.55
C HIS A 27 -26.91 4.71 -0.01
N PRO A 28 -28.07 4.66 0.68
CA PRO A 28 -28.62 3.43 1.29
C PRO A 28 -28.74 2.25 0.32
N LYS A 29 -29.08 2.52 -0.94
CA LYS A 29 -29.22 1.51 -2.00
C LYS A 29 -27.91 1.19 -2.75
N PHE A 30 -26.78 1.83 -2.38
CA PHE A 30 -25.51 1.65 -3.11
C PHE A 30 -25.07 0.18 -3.14
N VAL A 31 -25.03 -0.46 -1.97
CA VAL A 31 -24.56 -1.86 -1.83
C VAL A 31 -25.39 -2.81 -2.69
N SER A 32 -26.71 -2.72 -2.61
CA SER A 32 -27.61 -3.59 -3.40
C SER A 32 -27.46 -3.35 -4.91
N ARG A 33 -27.35 -2.10 -5.36
CA ARG A 33 -27.16 -1.77 -6.77
C ARG A 33 -25.78 -2.20 -7.28
N MET A 34 -24.74 -2.03 -6.47
CA MET A 34 -23.39 -2.47 -6.82
C MET A 34 -23.32 -3.99 -6.95
N ILE A 35 -23.99 -4.75 -6.08
CA ILE A 35 -24.02 -6.21 -6.18
C ILE A 35 -24.77 -6.67 -7.43
N ILE A 36 -25.90 -6.05 -7.80
CA ILE A 36 -26.57 -6.34 -9.07
C ILE A 36 -25.62 -6.08 -10.24
N LEU A 37 -24.87 -4.99 -10.22
CA LEU A 37 -23.88 -4.71 -11.25
C LEU A 37 -22.81 -5.80 -11.30
N LEU A 38 -22.20 -6.12 -10.16
CA LEU A 38 -21.11 -7.10 -10.08
C LEU A 38 -21.55 -8.51 -10.40
N SER A 39 -22.80 -8.90 -10.10
CA SER A 39 -23.34 -10.21 -10.46
C SER A 39 -23.61 -10.39 -11.96
N ARG A 40 -23.49 -9.33 -12.73
CA ARG A 40 -23.75 -9.30 -14.18
C ARG A 40 -22.56 -8.81 -15.00
N CYS A 41 -21.53 -8.30 -14.34
CA CYS A 41 -20.34 -7.72 -14.96
C CYS A 41 -19.16 -8.68 -14.89
N ASP A 42 -18.75 -9.20 -16.03
CA ASP A 42 -17.57 -10.06 -16.23
C ASP A 42 -16.34 -9.29 -16.71
N LYS A 43 -16.41 -7.95 -16.77
CA LYS A 43 -15.36 -7.10 -17.33
C LYS A 43 -14.85 -6.07 -16.32
N PRO A 44 -13.78 -6.39 -15.59
CA PRO A 44 -13.20 -5.47 -14.59
C PRO A 44 -12.84 -4.10 -15.17
N LYS A 45 -12.38 -4.08 -16.43
CA LYS A 45 -12.04 -2.82 -17.11
C LYS A 45 -13.25 -1.88 -17.22
N GLU A 46 -14.44 -2.42 -17.45
CA GLU A 46 -15.67 -1.61 -17.50
C GLU A 46 -16.06 -1.10 -16.12
N LEU A 47 -15.99 -1.94 -15.07
CA LEU A 47 -16.24 -1.51 -13.69
C LEU A 47 -15.29 -0.37 -13.28
N PHE A 48 -14.00 -0.51 -13.59
CA PHE A 48 -12.98 0.48 -13.21
C PHE A 48 -13.04 1.79 -14.03
N THR A 49 -13.98 1.94 -14.97
CA THR A 49 -14.38 3.25 -15.52
C THR A 49 -15.41 3.95 -14.64
N LEU A 50 -16.12 3.24 -13.77
CA LEU A 50 -17.14 3.79 -12.87
C LEU A 50 -16.55 4.15 -11.50
N ILE A 51 -15.74 3.27 -10.93
CA ILE A 51 -15.07 3.43 -9.64
C ILE A 51 -13.58 3.15 -9.79
N SER A 52 -12.74 3.81 -9.00
CA SER A 52 -11.31 3.52 -8.99
C SER A 52 -11.02 2.17 -8.32
N LYS A 53 -9.85 1.58 -8.64
CA LYS A 53 -9.39 0.35 -7.98
C LYS A 53 -9.23 0.51 -6.47
N ARG A 54 -8.84 1.70 -6.02
CA ARG A 54 -8.71 2.03 -4.60
C ARG A 54 -10.06 2.04 -3.91
N GLU A 55 -11.04 2.74 -4.48
CA GLU A 55 -12.42 2.74 -3.97
C GLU A 55 -12.98 1.33 -3.93
N PHE A 56 -12.74 0.51 -4.97
CA PHE A 56 -13.17 -0.89 -4.96
C PHE A 56 -12.55 -1.67 -3.79
N ILE A 57 -11.25 -1.51 -3.50
CA ILE A 57 -10.60 -2.15 -2.34
C ILE A 57 -11.27 -1.72 -1.04
N GLU A 58 -11.60 -0.44 -0.88
CA GLU A 58 -12.20 0.12 0.33
C GLU A 58 -13.64 -0.38 0.56
N ILE A 59 -14.44 -0.49 -0.51
CA ILE A 59 -15.86 -0.88 -0.42
C ILE A 59 -16.10 -2.39 -0.45
N TRP A 60 -15.17 -3.19 -1.01
CA TRP A 60 -15.36 -4.63 -1.19
C TRP A 60 -15.72 -5.40 0.09
N PRO A 61 -15.10 -5.17 1.26
CA PRO A 61 -15.46 -5.87 2.48
C PRO A 61 -16.94 -5.70 2.86
N LYS A 62 -17.51 -4.49 2.63
CA LYS A 62 -18.93 -4.21 2.86
C LYS A 62 -19.83 -4.94 1.83
N LEU A 63 -19.43 -4.92 0.56
CA LEU A 63 -20.14 -5.59 -0.53
C LEU A 63 -20.15 -7.11 -0.32
N ASN A 64 -19.01 -7.71 -0.07
CA ASN A 64 -18.87 -9.15 0.13
C ASN A 64 -19.70 -9.65 1.32
N ARG A 65 -19.67 -8.92 2.46
CA ARG A 65 -20.49 -9.26 3.63
C ARG A 65 -21.99 -9.24 3.32
N TYR A 66 -22.45 -8.27 2.57
CA TYR A 66 -23.87 -8.20 2.16
C TYR A 66 -24.18 -9.29 1.13
N TRP A 67 -23.30 -9.53 0.16
CA TRP A 67 -23.51 -10.55 -0.87
C TRP A 67 -23.66 -11.95 -0.27
N LEU A 68 -22.82 -12.30 0.70
CA LEU A 68 -22.92 -13.57 1.43
C LEU A 68 -24.29 -13.76 2.13
N LYS A 69 -24.96 -12.68 2.56
CA LYS A 69 -26.29 -12.76 3.16
C LYS A 69 -27.40 -13.01 2.16
N VAL A 70 -27.27 -12.49 0.93
CA VAL A 70 -28.33 -12.58 -0.10
C VAL A 70 -28.13 -13.72 -1.07
N ALA A 71 -26.89 -14.16 -1.32
CA ALA A 71 -26.54 -15.26 -2.20
C ALA A 71 -25.24 -15.91 -1.73
N ASN A 72 -25.35 -16.97 -0.93
CA ASN A 72 -24.21 -17.63 -0.33
C ASN A 72 -23.28 -18.30 -1.37
N LYS A 73 -23.85 -18.87 -2.44
CA LYS A 73 -23.09 -19.46 -3.55
C LYS A 73 -23.25 -18.57 -4.79
N SER A 74 -22.13 -17.99 -5.27
CA SER A 74 -22.12 -17.17 -6.47
C SER A 74 -20.71 -17.15 -7.06
N ASP A 75 -20.57 -17.71 -8.26
CA ASP A 75 -19.31 -17.75 -9.01
C ASP A 75 -18.77 -16.32 -9.26
N PHE A 76 -19.68 -15.37 -9.56
CA PHE A 76 -19.30 -13.97 -9.73
C PHE A 76 -18.72 -13.36 -8.45
N ARG A 77 -19.27 -13.70 -7.27
CA ARG A 77 -18.75 -13.22 -5.99
C ARG A 77 -17.32 -13.74 -5.76
N GLU A 78 -17.09 -15.03 -6.00
CA GLU A 78 -15.76 -15.66 -5.82
C GLU A 78 -14.76 -15.10 -6.82
N TRP A 79 -15.19 -14.88 -8.04
CA TRP A 79 -14.37 -14.25 -9.07
C TRP A 79 -13.98 -12.81 -8.69
N TRP A 80 -14.92 -11.99 -8.21
CA TRP A 80 -14.61 -10.65 -7.73
C TRP A 80 -13.77 -10.65 -6.45
N GLN A 81 -13.91 -11.66 -5.59
CA GLN A 81 -13.02 -11.85 -4.44
C GLN A 81 -11.58 -12.05 -4.90
N THR A 82 -11.35 -12.87 -5.91
CA THR A 82 -10.00 -13.08 -6.48
C THR A 82 -9.41 -11.78 -7.03
N ILE A 83 -10.21 -10.98 -7.74
CA ILE A 83 -9.78 -9.66 -8.24
C ILE A 83 -9.43 -8.72 -7.10
N TYR A 84 -10.26 -8.68 -6.06
CA TYR A 84 -9.98 -7.88 -4.86
C TYR A 84 -8.64 -8.26 -4.22
N GLU A 85 -8.38 -9.55 -4.03
CA GLU A 85 -7.14 -10.04 -3.42
C GLU A 85 -5.91 -9.65 -4.24
N GLN A 86 -5.98 -9.80 -5.56
CA GLN A 86 -4.92 -9.38 -6.47
C GLN A 86 -4.66 -7.87 -6.40
N LEU A 87 -5.72 -7.05 -6.36
CA LEU A 87 -5.61 -5.61 -6.25
C LEU A 87 -5.04 -5.20 -4.89
N LEU A 88 -5.50 -5.82 -3.80
CA LEU A 88 -5.02 -5.56 -2.45
C LEU A 88 -3.54 -5.91 -2.30
N GLN A 89 -3.11 -7.03 -2.87
CA GLN A 89 -1.70 -7.42 -2.87
C GLN A 89 -0.85 -6.39 -3.61
N LYS A 90 -1.23 -6.00 -4.84
CA LYS A 90 -0.53 -4.97 -5.61
C LYS A 90 -0.49 -3.63 -4.88
N TYR A 91 -1.58 -3.24 -4.22
CA TYR A 91 -1.66 -2.01 -3.45
C TYR A 91 -0.71 -2.04 -2.24
N LYS A 92 -0.66 -3.17 -1.51
CA LYS A 92 0.29 -3.37 -0.41
C LYS A 92 1.75 -3.37 -0.89
N GLU A 93 2.03 -3.93 -2.06
CA GLU A 93 3.37 -3.93 -2.66
C GLU A 93 3.81 -2.52 -3.08
N GLN A 94 2.88 -1.71 -3.59
CA GLN A 94 3.14 -0.30 -3.94
C GLN A 94 3.35 0.59 -2.71
N GLN A 95 2.73 0.26 -1.58
CA GLN A 95 2.94 0.97 -0.32
C GLN A 95 4.19 0.50 0.45
N LYS A 96 4.73 -0.68 0.12
CA LYS A 96 6.06 -1.02 0.60
C LYS A 96 7.02 -0.06 -0.09
N GLU A 97 7.72 0.77 0.71
CA GLU A 97 8.83 1.57 0.19
C GLU A 97 9.64 0.73 -0.80
N PRO A 98 9.96 1.26 -1.98
CA PRO A 98 10.66 0.48 -3.00
C PRO A 98 11.93 -0.08 -2.37
N LYS A 99 12.03 -1.41 -2.32
CA LYS A 99 13.28 -2.09 -1.98
C LYS A 99 14.33 -1.62 -3.00
N GLY A 100 15.06 -0.57 -2.67
CA GLY A 100 16.11 -0.07 -3.55
C GLY A 100 16.38 1.43 -3.56
N LYS A 101 15.43 2.30 -3.22
CA LYS A 101 15.73 3.73 -3.02
C LYS A 101 15.87 4.01 -1.53
N PRO A 102 17.07 4.38 -1.05
CA PRO A 102 17.24 4.74 0.34
C PRO A 102 16.36 5.94 0.69
N SER A 103 15.68 5.89 1.84
CA SER A 103 14.96 7.05 2.37
C SER A 103 15.93 8.23 2.49
N ILE A 104 15.47 9.42 2.11
CA ILE A 104 16.28 10.66 2.25
C ILE A 104 16.79 10.80 3.69
N LEU A 105 15.96 10.45 4.67
CA LEU A 105 16.35 10.41 6.09
C LEU A 105 17.50 9.44 6.35
N PHE A 106 17.42 8.21 5.82
CA PHE A 106 18.51 7.22 6.02
C PHE A 106 19.79 7.61 5.31
N ILE A 107 19.70 8.29 4.14
CA ILE A 107 20.88 8.84 3.46
C ILE A 107 21.55 9.92 4.34
N LYS A 108 20.75 10.84 4.91
CA LYS A 108 21.26 11.89 5.80
C LYS A 108 21.93 11.30 7.04
N ILE A 109 21.25 10.40 7.74
CA ILE A 109 21.77 9.71 8.93
C ILE A 109 23.06 8.93 8.60
N GLY A 110 23.02 8.12 7.54
CA GLY A 110 24.16 7.34 7.09
C GLY A 110 25.38 8.22 6.72
N GLY A 111 25.11 9.34 6.05
CA GLY A 111 26.13 10.35 5.74
C GLY A 111 26.78 10.94 6.98
N ARG A 112 26.01 11.26 8.01
CA ARG A 112 26.54 11.78 9.31
C ARG A 112 27.38 10.73 10.04
N ILE A 113 26.92 9.46 10.06
CA ILE A 113 27.68 8.34 10.63
C ILE A 113 29.02 8.18 9.90
N LYS A 114 28.99 8.18 8.55
CA LYS A 114 30.19 8.10 7.71
C LYS A 114 31.18 9.23 8.00
N GLN A 115 30.71 10.48 8.06
CA GLN A 115 31.55 11.65 8.36
C GLN A 115 32.22 11.53 9.73
N ALA A 116 31.44 11.19 10.78
CA ALA A 116 31.98 11.05 12.14
C ALA A 116 32.99 9.91 12.23
N ARG A 117 32.77 8.80 11.52
CA ARG A 117 33.74 7.70 11.43
C ARG A 117 35.06 8.15 10.77
N ILE A 118 34.98 8.89 9.65
CA ILE A 118 36.14 9.39 8.93
C ILE A 118 36.91 10.41 9.80
N GLN A 119 36.22 11.30 10.50
CA GLN A 119 36.84 12.25 11.43
C GLN A 119 37.62 11.57 12.56
N LYS A 120 37.20 10.35 12.97
CA LYS A 120 37.95 9.51 13.93
C LYS A 120 39.07 8.68 13.29
N GLY A 121 39.33 8.83 11.99
CA GLY A 121 40.34 8.06 11.27
C GLY A 121 40.06 6.56 11.14
N LEU A 122 38.78 6.15 11.30
CA LEU A 122 38.43 4.74 11.30
C LEU A 122 38.02 4.27 9.90
N SER A 123 38.56 3.10 9.46
CA SER A 123 38.00 2.40 8.31
C SER A 123 36.68 1.75 8.67
N GLN A 124 35.80 1.44 7.66
CA GLN A 124 34.57 0.70 7.91
C GLN A 124 34.81 -0.63 8.62
N LYS A 125 35.85 -1.36 8.24
CA LYS A 125 36.23 -2.65 8.83
C LYS A 125 36.61 -2.47 10.30
N LYS A 126 37.46 -1.48 10.62
CA LYS A 126 37.89 -1.20 12.00
C LYS A 126 36.73 -0.76 12.87
N PHE A 127 35.89 0.16 12.38
CA PHE A 127 34.68 0.59 13.10
C PHE A 127 33.72 -0.55 13.36
N ALA A 128 33.41 -1.35 12.34
CA ALA A 128 32.54 -2.53 12.47
C ALA A 128 33.05 -3.50 13.56
N SER A 129 34.37 -3.80 13.54
CA SER A 129 35.00 -4.66 14.56
C SER A 129 34.90 -4.07 15.97
N THR A 130 35.08 -2.74 16.11
CA THR A 130 35.00 -2.06 17.41
C THR A 130 33.64 -2.14 18.06
N ILE A 131 32.59 -2.14 17.24
CA ILE A 131 31.17 -2.15 17.71
C ILE A 131 30.49 -3.50 17.56
N GLY A 132 31.21 -4.58 17.21
CA GLY A 132 30.64 -5.91 17.07
C GLY A 132 29.70 -6.10 15.90
N MET A 133 29.78 -5.26 14.86
CA MET A 133 28.94 -5.35 13.64
C MET A 133 29.74 -5.90 12.45
N LYS A 134 29.05 -6.36 11.42
CA LYS A 134 29.67 -6.77 10.15
C LYS A 134 29.96 -5.54 9.28
N GLN A 135 31.14 -5.49 8.63
CA GLN A 135 31.51 -4.39 7.74
C GLN A 135 30.47 -4.12 6.62
N PRO A 136 29.85 -5.13 5.96
CA PRO A 136 28.81 -4.89 4.98
C PRO A 136 27.59 -4.15 5.54
N ASP A 137 27.26 -4.37 6.83
CA ASP A 137 26.15 -3.68 7.48
C ASP A 137 26.48 -2.19 7.68
N ILE A 138 27.68 -1.88 8.12
CA ILE A 138 28.17 -0.49 8.22
C ILE A 138 28.12 0.20 6.86
N SER A 139 28.60 -0.47 5.81
CA SER A 139 28.54 0.07 4.44
C SER A 139 27.11 0.38 3.98
N LYS A 140 26.17 -0.51 4.25
CA LYS A 140 24.74 -0.31 3.90
C LYS A 140 24.11 0.81 4.72
N ILE A 141 24.43 0.92 6.02
CA ILE A 141 23.95 2.00 6.90
C ILE A 141 24.47 3.36 6.39
N GLU A 142 25.77 3.47 6.10
CA GLU A 142 26.38 4.70 5.60
C GLU A 142 25.83 5.16 4.25
N LYS A 143 25.33 4.21 3.42
CA LYS A 143 24.65 4.48 2.14
C LYS A 143 23.15 4.73 2.29
N GLY A 144 22.59 4.64 3.50
CA GLY A 144 21.14 4.73 3.73
C GLY A 144 20.36 3.53 3.22
N GLN A 145 21.03 2.42 2.89
CA GLN A 145 20.43 1.22 2.28
C GLN A 145 19.98 0.17 3.31
N LYS A 146 20.17 0.42 4.59
CA LYS A 146 19.74 -0.48 5.67
C LYS A 146 18.90 0.30 6.66
N ASN A 147 17.69 -0.17 6.90
CA ASN A 147 16.87 0.31 8.01
C ASN A 147 17.51 -0.16 9.34
N ILE A 148 17.65 0.75 10.29
CA ILE A 148 18.19 0.49 11.62
C ILE A 148 17.17 0.90 12.68
N THR A 149 17.16 0.19 13.79
CA THR A 149 16.33 0.56 14.95
C THR A 149 16.89 1.83 15.59
N LEU A 150 16.05 2.52 16.37
CA LEU A 150 16.49 3.67 17.15
C LEU A 150 17.63 3.30 18.14
N GLU A 151 17.55 2.13 18.73
CA GLU A 151 18.59 1.59 19.61
C GLU A 151 19.94 1.46 18.88
N THR A 152 19.92 0.88 17.67
CA THR A 152 21.15 0.78 16.84
C THR A 152 21.69 2.17 16.50
N LEU A 153 20.82 3.12 16.17
CA LEU A 153 21.24 4.50 15.87
C LEU A 153 21.90 5.16 17.09
N ILE A 154 21.29 5.05 18.27
CA ILE A 154 21.85 5.57 19.52
C ILE A 154 23.21 4.93 19.82
N TYR A 155 23.32 3.63 19.63
CA TYR A 155 24.56 2.89 19.84
C TYR A 155 25.71 3.40 18.93
N LEU A 156 25.42 3.55 17.61
CA LEU A 156 26.34 4.09 16.63
C LEU A 156 26.76 5.55 16.97
N ALA A 157 25.77 6.37 17.33
CA ALA A 157 26.02 7.77 17.71
C ALA A 157 26.92 7.89 18.94
N LYS A 158 26.68 7.06 19.97
CA LYS A 158 27.54 7.01 21.17
C LYS A 158 28.97 6.58 20.82
N ALA A 159 29.15 5.51 20.03
CA ALA A 159 30.45 5.00 19.63
C ALA A 159 31.27 6.04 18.83
N LEU A 160 30.61 6.91 18.09
CA LEU A 160 31.22 7.98 17.29
C LEU A 160 31.21 9.34 17.98
N ASN A 161 30.71 9.47 19.22
CA ASN A 161 30.56 10.74 19.96
C ASN A 161 29.72 11.79 19.20
N ILE A 162 28.67 11.34 18.47
CA ILE A 162 27.73 12.25 17.79
C ILE A 162 26.78 12.79 18.85
N LYS A 163 26.88 14.08 19.16
CA LYS A 163 26.02 14.75 20.17
C LYS A 163 24.67 15.16 19.61
N LYS A 164 24.59 15.45 18.32
CA LYS A 164 23.36 15.92 17.65
C LYS A 164 23.22 15.30 16.25
N LEU A 165 22.06 14.74 15.97
CA LEU A 165 21.65 14.27 14.64
C LEU A 165 20.53 15.19 14.16
N ASP A 166 20.83 16.03 13.17
CA ASP A 166 19.78 16.81 12.50
C ASP A 166 19.06 15.91 11.52
N LEU A 167 17.75 15.73 11.76
CA LEU A 167 16.88 14.84 11.00
C LEU A 167 16.00 15.60 9.99
N THR A 168 16.06 16.92 10.00
CA THR A 168 15.35 17.85 9.10
C THR A 168 16.20 18.25 7.91
#